data_48630db9f87ef612facfed6231b3ea51
#
_entry.id   48630db9f87ef612facfed6231b3ea51
#
_cell.length_a   1.000
_cell.length_b   1.000
_cell.length_c   1.000
_cell.angle_alpha   90.00
_cell.angle_beta   90.00
_cell.angle_gamma   90.00
#
_symmetry.space_group_name_H-M   'P 1'
#
loop_
_entity.id
_entity.type
_entity.pdbx_description
1 polymer ?
#
loop_
_entity_poly.entity_id
_entity_poly.type
_entity_poly.pdbx_seq_one_letter_code
_entity_poly.pdbx_strand_id
1 'polypeptide(L)'
;MDNSPPAARPGTPAATQPGTRRPGTARPGPADLAAARDRTIPDVIAPGLRVLFCGINPGLYSAATGWHFARPGNRFWPALHQSGFTPRQLHPSEQDELLALGLGITNVAARATARADELTAAELRAGGELLAARTAEFSPQWLAVLGVTAYRTAFGRKNAQVGPQEEGLSGARVWVLPNPSGLNAHWSAAALAGAFRELRNASAAG
;
A
#
# COMPACT_ATOMS: atom_id res chain seq x y z
N MET A 1 58.02 17.52 -41.71
CA MET A 1 56.63 17.05 -41.53
C MET A 1 56.57 16.49 -40.13
N ASP A 2 56.14 17.31 -39.18
CA ASP A 2 56.07 17.01 -37.77
C ASP A 2 54.64 16.42 -37.49
N ASN A 3 54.59 15.19 -37.03
CA ASN A 3 53.35 14.46 -36.81
C ASN A 3 53.22 14.09 -35.32
N SER A 4 53.00 15.15 -34.48
CA SER A 4 52.71 14.94 -33.06
C SER A 4 51.19 14.79 -32.82
N PRO A 5 50.71 13.79 -32.06
CA PRO A 5 49.33 13.64 -31.75
C PRO A 5 48.87 14.64 -30.67
N PRO A 6 47.58 15.09 -30.68
CA PRO A 6 47.04 16.04 -29.73
C PRO A 6 46.86 15.43 -28.33
N ALA A 7 47.17 16.26 -27.31
CA ALA A 7 47.08 15.93 -25.90
C ALA A 7 45.63 15.60 -25.45
N ALA A 8 45.49 14.54 -24.67
CA ALA A 8 44.24 14.12 -24.04
C ALA A 8 43.76 15.14 -22.99
N ARG A 9 42.47 15.50 -23.04
CA ARG A 9 41.82 16.36 -22.04
C ARG A 9 41.58 15.58 -20.75
N PRO A 10 41.76 16.18 -19.57
CA PRO A 10 41.46 15.50 -18.30
C PRO A 10 39.95 15.28 -18.16
N GLY A 11 39.57 14.03 -17.89
CA GLY A 11 38.19 13.62 -17.65
C GLY A 11 37.64 14.24 -16.37
N THR A 12 36.43 14.78 -16.45
CA THR A 12 35.64 15.25 -15.32
C THR A 12 35.33 14.06 -14.39
N PRO A 13 35.52 14.17 -13.07
CA PRO A 13 35.17 13.09 -12.17
C PRO A 13 33.65 12.88 -12.17
N ALA A 14 33.23 11.65 -12.43
CA ALA A 14 31.82 11.23 -12.36
C ALA A 14 31.30 11.46 -10.94
N ALA A 15 30.23 12.23 -10.81
CA ALA A 15 29.49 12.40 -9.57
C ALA A 15 28.98 11.02 -9.08
N THR A 16 29.49 10.58 -7.96
CA THR A 16 29.03 9.38 -7.25
C THR A 16 27.58 9.62 -6.81
N GLN A 17 26.63 9.02 -7.49
CA GLN A 17 25.23 8.99 -7.03
C GLN A 17 25.19 8.23 -5.71
N PRO A 18 24.47 8.74 -4.67
CA PRO A 18 24.29 8.00 -3.43
C PRO A 18 23.50 6.70 -3.77
N GLY A 19 24.17 5.56 -3.59
CA GLY A 19 23.63 4.24 -3.85
C GLY A 19 22.31 4.05 -3.10
N THR A 20 21.26 3.79 -3.82
CA THR A 20 20.00 3.29 -3.29
C THR A 20 20.29 1.94 -2.61
N ARG A 21 20.43 1.95 -1.29
CA ARG A 21 20.55 0.74 -0.49
C ARG A 21 19.32 -0.12 -0.79
N ARG A 22 19.53 -1.31 -1.35
CA ARG A 22 18.47 -2.34 -1.42
C ARG A 22 17.91 -2.54 -0.01
N PRO A 23 16.56 -2.56 0.18
CA PRO A 23 15.96 -2.79 1.50
C PRO A 23 16.53 -4.10 2.07
N GLY A 24 17.16 -4.02 3.25
CA GLY A 24 17.84 -5.16 3.85
C GLY A 24 16.81 -6.17 4.38
N THR A 25 17.09 -7.46 4.23
CA THR A 25 16.32 -8.58 4.76
C THR A 25 16.36 -8.67 6.29
N ALA A 26 17.15 -7.83 6.97
CA ALA A 26 17.26 -7.78 8.42
C ALA A 26 16.03 -7.12 9.05
N ARG A 27 15.55 -7.68 10.15
CA ARG A 27 14.44 -7.12 10.93
C ARG A 27 14.82 -5.72 11.45
N PRO A 28 14.00 -4.66 11.20
CA PRO A 28 14.27 -3.31 11.70
C PRO A 28 14.39 -3.27 13.23
N GLY A 29 15.44 -2.62 13.70
CA GLY A 29 15.64 -2.35 15.11
C GLY A 29 14.87 -1.11 15.59
N PRO A 30 14.89 -0.81 16.91
CA PRO A 30 14.19 0.36 17.46
C PRO A 30 14.62 1.69 16.82
N ALA A 31 15.90 1.87 16.50
CA ALA A 31 16.42 3.06 15.83
C ALA A 31 15.90 3.19 14.40
N ASP A 32 15.82 2.10 13.64
CA ASP A 32 15.27 2.09 12.28
C ASP A 32 13.79 2.45 12.29
N LEU A 33 13.03 1.93 13.28
CA LEU A 33 11.61 2.25 13.43
C LEU A 33 11.40 3.73 13.80
N ALA A 34 12.22 4.28 14.69
CA ALA A 34 12.16 5.69 15.05
C ALA A 34 12.47 6.58 13.83
N ALA A 35 13.51 6.25 13.06
CA ALA A 35 13.89 6.96 11.84
C ALA A 35 12.88 6.81 10.69
N ALA A 36 11.96 5.85 10.77
CA ALA A 36 10.93 5.63 9.77
C ALA A 36 9.67 6.50 9.97
N ARG A 37 9.57 7.25 11.09
CA ARG A 37 8.46 8.17 11.34
C ARG A 37 8.37 9.21 10.22
N ASP A 38 7.16 9.50 9.79
CA ASP A 38 6.80 10.45 8.72
C ASP A 38 7.34 10.10 7.32
N ARG A 39 8.07 8.98 7.17
CA ARG A 39 8.50 8.50 5.85
C ARG A 39 7.30 8.00 5.05
N THR A 40 7.45 8.01 3.74
CA THR A 40 6.52 7.43 2.79
C THR A 40 7.07 6.13 2.21
N ILE A 41 6.20 5.29 1.65
CA ILE A 41 6.59 4.15 0.84
C ILE A 41 5.90 4.25 -0.53
N PRO A 42 6.55 3.80 -1.61
CA PRO A 42 5.93 3.78 -2.94
C PRO A 42 4.70 2.90 -2.96
N ASP A 43 3.69 3.31 -3.72
CA ASP A 43 2.53 2.44 -4.01
C ASP A 43 2.94 1.28 -4.93
N VAL A 44 2.25 0.16 -4.81
CA VAL A 44 2.28 -0.95 -5.78
C VAL A 44 1.06 -0.77 -6.67
N ILE A 45 1.20 -0.07 -7.78
CA ILE A 45 0.06 0.36 -8.60
C ILE A 45 0.39 0.34 -10.10
N ALA A 46 -0.61 0.00 -10.91
CA ALA A 46 -0.57 0.04 -12.36
C ALA A 46 -1.96 0.39 -12.92
N PRO A 47 -2.08 0.87 -14.16
CA PRO A 47 -3.38 1.14 -14.78
C PRO A 47 -4.25 -0.11 -14.89
N GLY A 48 -5.56 0.06 -14.71
CA GLY A 48 -6.56 -0.97 -14.98
C GLY A 48 -6.54 -2.19 -14.04
N LEU A 49 -6.01 -2.05 -12.83
CA LEU A 49 -6.01 -3.13 -11.85
C LEU A 49 -7.44 -3.61 -11.58
N ARG A 50 -7.60 -4.92 -11.37
CA ARG A 50 -8.86 -5.50 -10.92
C ARG A 50 -9.23 -5.03 -9.52
N VAL A 51 -8.26 -5.01 -8.59
CA VAL A 51 -8.46 -4.52 -7.21
C VAL A 51 -7.24 -3.71 -6.75
N LEU A 52 -7.47 -2.47 -6.33
CA LEU A 52 -6.50 -1.66 -5.61
C LEU A 52 -6.83 -1.69 -4.11
N PHE A 53 -6.02 -2.36 -3.31
CA PHE A 53 -6.15 -2.36 -1.86
C PHE A 53 -5.59 -1.06 -1.27
N CYS A 54 -6.33 -0.42 -0.39
CA CYS A 54 -5.94 0.84 0.22
C CYS A 54 -5.87 0.71 1.74
N GLY A 55 -4.65 0.72 2.29
CA GLY A 55 -4.41 0.81 3.73
C GLY A 55 -4.73 2.21 4.29
N ILE A 56 -4.69 2.36 5.61
CA ILE A 56 -4.88 3.68 6.26
C ILE A 56 -3.63 4.52 6.02
N ASN A 57 -2.48 4.01 6.46
CA ASN A 57 -1.16 4.60 6.25
C ASN A 57 -0.07 3.55 6.49
N PRO A 58 1.18 3.78 6.09
CA PRO A 58 2.28 2.90 6.45
C PRO A 58 2.49 2.89 7.97
N GLY A 59 2.63 1.72 8.58
CA GLY A 59 3.20 1.60 9.91
C GLY A 59 4.72 1.79 9.87
N LEU A 60 5.35 2.12 11.01
CA LEU A 60 6.81 2.35 11.06
C LEU A 60 7.61 1.17 10.51
N TYR A 61 7.17 -0.07 10.76
CA TYR A 61 7.84 -1.26 10.24
C TYR A 61 7.79 -1.31 8.70
N SER A 62 6.64 -1.01 8.12
CA SER A 62 6.46 -0.93 6.66
C SER A 62 7.33 0.16 6.06
N ALA A 63 7.38 1.34 6.69
CA ALA A 63 8.21 2.45 6.23
C ALA A 63 9.72 2.19 6.39
N ALA A 64 10.13 1.43 7.41
CA ALA A 64 11.52 1.04 7.60
C ALA A 64 11.98 0.00 6.57
N THR A 65 11.09 -0.91 6.15
CA THR A 65 11.40 -1.97 5.17
C THR A 65 11.12 -1.57 3.73
N GLY A 66 10.23 -0.60 3.49
CA GLY A 66 9.71 -0.25 2.16
C GLY A 66 8.59 -1.17 1.66
N TRP A 67 8.05 -2.06 2.52
CA TRP A 67 7.05 -3.05 2.12
C TRP A 67 5.72 -2.82 2.82
N HIS A 68 4.63 -2.90 2.06
CA HIS A 68 3.28 -2.75 2.60
C HIS A 68 2.91 -3.88 3.55
N PHE A 69 2.21 -3.55 4.63
CA PHE A 69 1.71 -4.50 5.63
C PHE A 69 2.78 -5.43 6.21
N ALA A 70 4.04 -4.98 6.27
CA ALA A 70 5.20 -5.81 6.61
C ALA A 70 5.36 -6.10 8.11
N ARG A 71 4.61 -5.40 8.99
CA ARG A 71 4.72 -5.62 10.44
C ARG A 71 4.40 -7.08 10.78
N PRO A 72 5.25 -7.78 11.55
CA PRO A 72 4.94 -9.11 12.06
C PRO A 72 3.57 -9.14 12.77
N GLY A 73 2.75 -10.13 12.45
CA GLY A 73 1.38 -10.25 12.94
C GLY A 73 0.33 -9.45 12.13
N ASN A 74 0.71 -8.71 11.10
CA ASN A 74 -0.26 -8.17 10.14
C ASN A 74 -0.87 -9.32 9.33
N ARG A 75 -2.19 -9.30 9.17
CA ARG A 75 -2.95 -10.40 8.57
C ARG A 75 -3.32 -10.17 7.10
N PHE A 76 -2.84 -9.09 6.47
CA PHE A 76 -3.14 -8.78 5.07
C PHE A 76 -2.68 -9.91 4.13
N TRP A 77 -1.42 -10.27 4.19
CA TRP A 77 -0.84 -11.29 3.31
C TRP A 77 -1.44 -12.69 3.51
N PRO A 78 -1.63 -13.17 4.76
CA PRO A 78 -2.40 -14.39 5.00
C PRO A 78 -3.83 -14.33 4.47
N ALA A 79 -4.55 -13.19 4.67
CA ALA A 79 -5.91 -13.03 4.20
C ALA A 79 -6.03 -13.06 2.67
N LEU A 80 -5.10 -12.43 1.95
CA LEU A 80 -5.02 -12.50 0.48
C LEU A 80 -4.91 -13.95 -0.02
N HIS A 81 -4.04 -14.74 0.59
CA HIS A 81 -3.86 -16.13 0.21
C HIS A 81 -5.08 -16.98 0.59
N GLN A 82 -5.52 -16.92 1.83
CA GLN A 82 -6.65 -17.72 2.34
C GLN A 82 -7.98 -17.39 1.64
N SER A 83 -8.13 -16.19 1.12
CA SER A 83 -9.29 -15.80 0.30
C SER A 83 -9.18 -16.23 -1.17
N GLY A 84 -7.99 -16.65 -1.62
CA GLY A 84 -7.70 -17.09 -2.98
C GLY A 84 -7.39 -15.95 -3.96
N PHE A 85 -7.03 -14.74 -3.49
CA PHE A 85 -6.50 -13.67 -4.35
C PHE A 85 -5.13 -14.02 -4.90
N THR A 86 -4.30 -14.74 -4.12
CA THR A 86 -2.96 -15.18 -4.51
C THR A 86 -2.84 -16.70 -4.44
N PRO A 87 -2.10 -17.35 -5.35
CA PRO A 87 -1.95 -18.81 -5.38
C PRO A 87 -1.13 -19.33 -4.19
N ARG A 88 -0.31 -18.50 -3.59
CA ARG A 88 0.49 -18.78 -2.38
C ARG A 88 0.49 -17.57 -1.45
N GLN A 89 0.88 -17.78 -0.22
CA GLN A 89 1.12 -16.66 0.68
C GLN A 89 2.41 -15.96 0.29
N LEU A 90 2.29 -14.70 -0.17
CA LEU A 90 3.45 -13.87 -0.50
C LEU A 90 4.08 -13.32 0.79
N HIS A 91 5.39 -13.16 0.76
CA HIS A 91 6.10 -12.34 1.74
C HIS A 91 5.95 -10.85 1.34
N PRO A 92 5.91 -9.90 2.29
CA PRO A 92 5.78 -8.47 1.96
C PRO A 92 6.80 -7.95 0.94
N SER A 93 8.03 -8.51 0.91
CA SER A 93 9.06 -8.15 -0.07
C SER A 93 8.75 -8.57 -1.50
N GLU A 94 7.75 -9.42 -1.69
CA GLU A 94 7.28 -9.91 -2.98
C GLU A 94 6.04 -9.12 -3.46
N GLN A 95 5.78 -7.96 -2.86
CA GLN A 95 4.57 -7.14 -3.12
C GLN A 95 4.36 -6.80 -4.59
N ASP A 96 5.43 -6.66 -5.37
CA ASP A 96 5.36 -6.32 -6.79
C ASP A 96 4.76 -7.47 -7.65
N GLU A 97 4.77 -8.72 -7.16
CA GLU A 97 4.10 -9.84 -7.83
C GLU A 97 2.57 -9.64 -7.92
N LEU A 98 1.99 -8.80 -7.05
CA LEU A 98 0.56 -8.48 -7.09
C LEU A 98 0.14 -7.87 -8.42
N LEU A 99 0.99 -7.07 -9.06
CA LEU A 99 0.68 -6.40 -10.34
C LEU A 99 0.35 -7.43 -11.44
N ALA A 100 1.10 -8.53 -11.50
CA ALA A 100 0.83 -9.61 -12.45
C ALA A 100 -0.51 -10.34 -12.21
N LEU A 101 -1.06 -10.21 -10.99
CA LEU A 101 -2.37 -10.76 -10.61
C LEU A 101 -3.51 -9.73 -10.78
N GLY A 102 -3.22 -8.54 -11.31
CA GLY A 102 -4.17 -7.44 -11.42
C GLY A 102 -4.54 -6.83 -10.07
N LEU A 103 -3.64 -6.92 -9.10
CA LEU A 103 -3.82 -6.40 -7.74
C LEU A 103 -2.79 -5.32 -7.45
N GLY A 104 -3.15 -4.36 -6.58
CA GLY A 104 -2.23 -3.33 -6.14
C GLY A 104 -2.45 -2.92 -4.70
N ILE A 105 -1.55 -2.09 -4.18
CA ILE A 105 -1.60 -1.57 -2.82
C ILE A 105 -1.25 -0.08 -2.81
N THR A 106 -2.06 0.70 -2.09
CA THR A 106 -1.83 2.10 -1.76
C THR A 106 -2.25 2.39 -0.32
N ASN A 107 -2.20 3.65 0.11
CA ASN A 107 -2.68 4.11 1.40
C ASN A 107 -3.48 5.41 1.27
N VAL A 108 -4.43 5.65 2.20
CA VAL A 108 -5.15 6.92 2.33
C VAL A 108 -4.16 8.04 2.67
N ALA A 109 -3.37 7.89 3.73
CA ALA A 109 -2.34 8.84 4.13
C ALA A 109 -0.95 8.28 3.82
N ALA A 110 -0.07 9.12 3.28
CA ALA A 110 1.26 8.69 2.82
C ALA A 110 2.28 8.56 3.97
N ARG A 111 2.15 9.38 5.04
CA ARG A 111 3.14 9.41 6.10
C ARG A 111 3.02 8.23 7.08
N ALA A 112 4.16 7.69 7.47
CA ALA A 112 4.24 6.60 8.43
C ALA A 112 4.03 7.07 9.88
N THR A 113 3.25 6.29 10.64
CA THR A 113 3.03 6.51 12.08
C THR A 113 3.19 5.19 12.85
N ALA A 114 3.38 5.28 14.16
CA ALA A 114 3.39 4.09 15.01
C ALA A 114 1.99 3.47 15.12
N ARG A 115 0.94 4.32 15.11
CA ARG A 115 -0.47 3.95 15.19
C ARG A 115 -1.29 4.80 14.23
N ALA A 116 -2.33 4.23 13.66
CA ALA A 116 -3.20 4.96 12.71
C ALA A 116 -4.01 6.10 13.37
N ASP A 117 -4.23 6.04 14.69
CA ASP A 117 -4.91 7.10 15.45
C ASP A 117 -4.05 8.36 15.69
N GLU A 118 -2.77 8.35 15.31
CA GLU A 118 -1.93 9.55 15.24
C GLU A 118 -2.25 10.44 14.01
N LEU A 119 -3.05 9.94 13.07
CA LEU A 119 -3.53 10.72 11.93
C LEU A 119 -4.74 11.56 12.33
N THR A 120 -4.69 12.83 11.99
CA THR A 120 -5.84 13.72 12.18
C THR A 120 -6.94 13.46 11.16
N ALA A 121 -8.17 13.86 11.49
CA ALA A 121 -9.27 13.81 10.55
C ALA A 121 -9.02 14.68 9.29
N ALA A 122 -8.26 15.77 9.42
CA ALA A 122 -7.87 16.61 8.28
C ALA A 122 -6.93 15.87 7.33
N GLU A 123 -5.92 15.16 7.87
CA GLU A 123 -5.01 14.32 7.06
C GLU A 123 -5.75 13.20 6.33
N LEU A 124 -6.70 12.53 7.01
CA LEU A 124 -7.50 11.48 6.37
C LEU A 124 -8.39 12.04 5.24
N ARG A 125 -9.00 13.22 5.42
CA ARG A 125 -9.79 13.87 4.36
C ARG A 125 -8.93 14.27 3.17
N ALA A 126 -7.80 14.95 3.40
CA ALA A 126 -6.86 15.30 2.35
C ALA A 126 -6.33 14.05 1.63
N GLY A 127 -6.05 12.97 2.37
CA GLY A 127 -5.68 11.69 1.82
C GLY A 127 -6.79 11.06 0.98
N GLY A 128 -8.05 11.22 1.35
CA GLY A 128 -9.21 10.81 0.57
C GLY A 128 -9.31 11.51 -0.79
N GLU A 129 -9.03 12.82 -0.84
CA GLU A 129 -8.98 13.60 -2.09
C GLU A 129 -7.84 13.11 -3.01
N LEU A 130 -6.65 12.89 -2.45
CA LEU A 130 -5.51 12.34 -3.20
C LEU A 130 -5.78 10.91 -3.69
N LEU A 131 -6.47 10.09 -2.89
CA LEU A 131 -6.88 8.75 -3.31
C LEU A 131 -7.91 8.79 -4.43
N ALA A 132 -8.84 9.75 -4.42
CA ALA A 132 -9.79 9.95 -5.51
C ALA A 132 -9.09 10.32 -6.82
N ALA A 133 -8.10 11.23 -6.77
CA ALA A 133 -7.29 11.60 -7.93
C ALA A 133 -6.49 10.40 -8.47
N ARG A 134 -5.84 9.63 -7.58
CA ARG A 134 -5.11 8.41 -7.94
C ARG A 134 -6.03 7.34 -8.55
N THR A 135 -7.24 7.18 -7.99
CA THR A 135 -8.24 6.24 -8.54
C THR A 135 -8.68 6.66 -9.95
N ALA A 136 -8.86 7.95 -10.20
CA ALA A 136 -9.14 8.47 -11.54
C ALA A 136 -7.98 8.19 -12.53
N GLU A 137 -6.74 8.43 -12.10
CA GLU A 137 -5.54 8.24 -12.91
C GLU A 137 -5.34 6.78 -13.32
N PHE A 138 -5.39 5.85 -12.35
CA PHE A 138 -5.07 4.44 -12.58
C PHE A 138 -6.28 3.56 -12.93
N SER A 139 -7.47 4.06 -12.77
CA SER A 139 -8.74 3.42 -13.15
C SER A 139 -8.88 1.95 -12.71
N PRO A 140 -8.67 1.60 -11.43
CA PRO A 140 -8.92 0.24 -10.97
C PRO A 140 -10.41 -0.09 -11.05
N GLN A 141 -10.77 -1.35 -11.26
CA GLN A 141 -12.19 -1.76 -11.26
C GLN A 141 -12.80 -1.66 -9.86
N TRP A 142 -12.02 -2.07 -8.85
CA TRP A 142 -12.40 -1.99 -7.45
C TRP A 142 -11.34 -1.28 -6.60
N LEU A 143 -11.81 -0.39 -5.73
CA LEU A 143 -11.02 0.17 -4.63
C LEU A 143 -11.45 -0.51 -3.32
N ALA A 144 -10.55 -1.25 -2.69
CA ALA A 144 -10.78 -1.96 -1.44
C ALA A 144 -10.13 -1.23 -0.25
N VAL A 145 -10.90 -0.48 0.54
CA VAL A 145 -10.39 0.31 1.67
C VAL A 145 -10.36 -0.53 2.95
N LEU A 146 -9.18 -0.66 3.55
CA LEU A 146 -8.88 -1.50 4.71
C LEU A 146 -9.05 -0.73 6.02
N GLY A 147 -10.29 -0.63 6.52
CA GLY A 147 -10.61 0.04 7.78
C GLY A 147 -11.81 0.97 7.68
N VAL A 148 -12.94 0.54 8.23
CA VAL A 148 -14.22 1.27 8.15
C VAL A 148 -14.14 2.66 8.77
N THR A 149 -13.43 2.82 9.91
CA THR A 149 -13.32 4.13 10.59
C THR A 149 -12.55 5.14 9.73
N ALA A 150 -11.43 4.72 9.15
CA ALA A 150 -10.65 5.58 8.25
C ALA A 150 -11.46 5.95 7.00
N TYR A 151 -12.17 5.00 6.40
CA TYR A 151 -13.07 5.25 5.26
C TYR A 151 -14.15 6.28 5.61
N ARG A 152 -14.82 6.10 6.75
CA ARG A 152 -15.86 7.06 7.22
C ARG A 152 -15.33 8.47 7.36
N THR A 153 -14.11 8.61 7.90
CA THR A 153 -13.48 9.93 8.12
C THR A 153 -12.99 10.55 6.81
N ALA A 154 -12.30 9.75 5.97
CA ALA A 154 -11.71 10.24 4.73
C ALA A 154 -12.77 10.72 3.73
N PHE A 155 -13.91 10.03 3.64
CA PHE A 155 -14.95 10.30 2.65
C PHE A 155 -16.25 10.85 3.21
N GLY A 156 -16.33 11.14 4.51
CA GLY A 156 -17.54 11.66 5.16
C GLY A 156 -18.71 10.67 5.22
N ARG A 157 -18.48 9.36 5.05
CA ARG A 157 -19.48 8.30 4.96
C ARG A 157 -19.78 7.69 6.33
N LYS A 158 -20.41 8.46 7.22
CA LYS A 158 -20.62 8.10 8.64
C LYS A 158 -21.26 6.72 8.85
N ASN A 159 -22.15 6.29 7.96
CA ASN A 159 -22.93 5.06 8.08
C ASN A 159 -22.31 3.87 7.31
N ALA A 160 -21.16 4.04 6.67
CA ALA A 160 -20.51 2.97 5.91
C ALA A 160 -20.26 1.75 6.80
N GLN A 161 -20.46 0.56 6.24
CA GLN A 161 -20.21 -0.72 6.86
C GLN A 161 -19.14 -1.49 6.08
N VAL A 162 -18.65 -2.58 6.63
CA VAL A 162 -17.83 -3.55 5.89
C VAL A 162 -18.68 -4.16 4.77
N GLY A 163 -18.11 -4.31 3.57
CA GLY A 163 -18.80 -4.80 2.39
C GLY A 163 -18.80 -3.80 1.24
N PRO A 164 -19.60 -4.05 0.20
CA PRO A 164 -19.74 -3.15 -0.94
C PRO A 164 -20.38 -1.83 -0.51
N GLN A 165 -19.94 -0.75 -1.15
CA GLN A 165 -20.52 0.57 -0.94
C GLN A 165 -21.37 0.95 -2.17
N GLU A 166 -22.51 1.61 -1.94
CA GLU A 166 -23.41 2.06 -3.00
C GLU A 166 -22.73 3.10 -3.91
N GLU A 167 -21.94 3.98 -3.29
CA GLU A 167 -21.24 5.03 -4.03
C GLU A 167 -19.81 4.57 -4.35
N GLY A 168 -19.46 4.66 -5.64
CA GLY A 168 -18.10 4.47 -6.13
C GLY A 168 -17.19 5.67 -5.85
N LEU A 169 -15.94 5.56 -6.24
CA LEU A 169 -14.95 6.64 -6.18
C LEU A 169 -14.26 6.76 -7.54
N SER A 170 -14.42 7.91 -8.20
CA SER A 170 -13.73 8.21 -9.46
C SER A 170 -13.82 7.08 -10.51
N GLY A 171 -15.00 6.46 -10.66
CA GLY A 171 -15.26 5.37 -11.59
C GLY A 171 -15.01 3.96 -11.06
N ALA A 172 -14.25 3.80 -9.96
CA ALA A 172 -14.07 2.50 -9.32
C ALA A 172 -15.27 2.15 -8.42
N ARG A 173 -15.65 0.87 -8.38
CA ARG A 173 -16.54 0.35 -7.33
C ARG A 173 -15.78 0.29 -6.02
N VAL A 174 -16.44 0.62 -4.90
CA VAL A 174 -15.79 0.67 -3.59
C VAL A 174 -16.25 -0.48 -2.71
N TRP A 175 -15.28 -1.11 -2.05
CA TRP A 175 -15.50 -2.13 -1.03
C TRP A 175 -14.73 -1.76 0.24
N VAL A 176 -15.40 -1.78 1.39
CA VAL A 176 -14.74 -1.57 2.69
C VAL A 176 -14.46 -2.94 3.31
N LEU A 177 -13.19 -3.14 3.68
CA LEU A 177 -12.73 -4.34 4.37
C LEU A 177 -12.36 -4.01 5.82
N PRO A 178 -12.37 -5.01 6.71
CA PRO A 178 -11.84 -4.84 8.05
C PRO A 178 -10.34 -4.51 8.01
N ASN A 179 -9.87 -3.73 8.99
CA ASN A 179 -8.45 -3.48 9.13
C ASN A 179 -7.68 -4.78 9.47
N PRO A 180 -6.69 -5.19 8.65
CA PRO A 180 -5.94 -6.44 8.84
C PRO A 180 -4.88 -6.35 9.94
N SER A 181 -4.78 -5.24 10.66
CA SER A 181 -3.86 -5.08 11.78
C SER A 181 -4.03 -6.21 12.80
N GLY A 182 -2.92 -6.79 13.24
CA GLY A 182 -2.93 -7.79 14.33
C GLY A 182 -3.49 -7.26 15.66
N LEU A 183 -3.58 -5.93 15.81
CA LEU A 183 -4.20 -5.28 16.98
C LEU A 183 -5.74 -5.24 16.89
N ASN A 184 -6.33 -5.56 15.76
CA ASN A 184 -7.79 -5.59 15.59
C ASN A 184 -8.36 -6.91 16.14
N ALA A 185 -8.76 -6.92 17.41
CA ALA A 185 -9.30 -8.10 18.08
C ALA A 185 -10.74 -8.47 17.65
N HIS A 186 -11.46 -7.56 16.99
CA HIS A 186 -12.86 -7.79 16.60
C HIS A 186 -13.03 -8.76 15.42
N TRP A 187 -11.96 -9.03 14.68
CA TRP A 187 -12.00 -9.93 13.52
C TRP A 187 -11.02 -11.08 13.72
N SER A 188 -11.53 -12.30 13.71
CA SER A 188 -10.66 -13.49 13.65
C SER A 188 -9.98 -13.58 12.29
N ALA A 189 -8.91 -14.38 12.17
CA ALA A 189 -8.23 -14.59 10.90
C ALA A 189 -9.17 -15.20 9.84
N ALA A 190 -10.03 -16.14 10.26
CA ALA A 190 -11.02 -16.78 9.38
C ALA A 190 -12.08 -15.78 8.90
N ALA A 191 -12.63 -14.95 9.80
CA ALA A 191 -13.60 -13.92 9.43
C ALA A 191 -13.01 -12.88 8.49
N LEU A 192 -11.75 -12.45 8.72
CA LEU A 192 -11.04 -11.54 7.82
C LEU A 192 -10.87 -12.16 6.43
N ALA A 193 -10.40 -13.41 6.34
CA ALA A 193 -10.27 -14.11 5.07
C ALA A 193 -11.62 -14.30 4.37
N GLY A 194 -12.71 -14.50 5.12
CA GLY A 194 -14.09 -14.53 4.61
C GLY A 194 -14.46 -13.23 3.92
N ALA A 195 -14.26 -12.07 4.58
CA ALA A 195 -14.55 -10.76 4.00
C ALA A 195 -13.73 -10.47 2.72
N PHE A 196 -12.46 -10.88 2.70
CA PHE A 196 -11.64 -10.79 1.49
C PHE A 196 -12.15 -11.70 0.37
N ARG A 197 -12.66 -12.90 0.70
CA ARG A 197 -13.23 -13.83 -0.27
C ARG A 197 -14.51 -13.30 -0.91
N GLU A 198 -15.36 -12.61 -0.16
CA GLU A 198 -16.53 -11.94 -0.71
C GLU A 198 -16.15 -10.90 -1.77
N LEU A 199 -15.18 -10.03 -1.47
CA LEU A 199 -14.64 -9.10 -2.46
C LEU A 199 -14.05 -9.82 -3.68
N ARG A 200 -13.25 -10.88 -3.46
CA ARG A 200 -12.67 -11.65 -4.56
C ARG A 200 -13.76 -12.17 -5.50
N ASN A 201 -14.82 -12.75 -4.95
CA ASN A 201 -15.92 -13.29 -5.74
C ASN A 201 -16.65 -12.18 -6.52
N ALA A 202 -16.93 -11.03 -5.87
CA ALA A 202 -17.52 -9.87 -6.53
C ALA A 202 -16.62 -9.31 -7.65
N SER A 203 -15.29 -9.30 -7.45
CA SER A 203 -14.33 -8.80 -8.43
C SER A 203 -13.99 -9.77 -9.58
N ALA A 204 -14.42 -11.02 -9.48
CA ALA A 204 -14.28 -12.02 -10.55
C ALA A 204 -15.51 -12.11 -11.46
N ALA A 205 -16.65 -11.58 -11.02
CA ALA A 205 -17.93 -11.64 -11.73
C ALA A 205 -18.20 -10.44 -12.65
N GLY A 206 -17.32 -9.49 -12.72
CA GLY A 206 -17.40 -8.28 -13.53
C GLY A 206 -16.23 -8.08 -14.44
#